data_c335879950866b83a14a29c65fb97243
#
_entry.id   c335879950866b83a14a29c65fb97243
#
_cell.length_a   1.000
_cell.length_b   1.000
_cell.length_c   1.000
_cell.angle_alpha   90.00
_cell.angle_beta   90.00
_cell.angle_gamma   90.00
#
_symmetry.space_group_name_H-M   'P 1'
#
loop_
_entity.id
_entity.type
_entity.pdbx_description
1 polymer ?
#
loop_
_entity_poly.entity_id
_entity_poly.type
_entity_poly.pdbx_seq_one_letter_code
_entity_poly.pdbx_strand_id
1 'polypeptide(L)'
;TQYYVMLGTRGIWQQGWKADTIHVAAPGNWGHFTEDVWELYNTETDRSECHNLADKEPVKLRELQDKWFVEAGKYFGIPLEDRDAVSVLTTPRPQMSPPRSRYIYYPNTLEVPEAVAVSVRGRSFKIAAEVTIETPGAEGVLFAHGHKFGGHALYVKDGKLKYVYNYLGEKEQMITSSVDVPKGKCVLGVEFVKEKFQAIRNAPVPNQCIGTATLYINDQKVGEYKDIAMQLGKFALCGEGLNIGRDGSANVTNDYPGDMPWAFIGGVIEQVIVDVSDEPYQNLELEAMAVLSRE
;
A
#
# COMPACT_ATOMS: atom_id res chain seq x y z
N THR A 1 15.65 19.34 -21.78
CA THR A 1 14.99 18.12 -22.30
C THR A 1 14.23 17.45 -21.20
N GLN A 2 13.00 17.08 -21.47
CA GLN A 2 12.17 16.33 -20.53
C GLN A 2 11.47 15.21 -21.31
N TYR A 3 11.60 13.96 -20.84
CA TYR A 3 11.00 12.81 -21.47
C TYR A 3 9.90 12.23 -20.59
N TYR A 4 8.92 11.60 -21.22
CA TYR A 4 7.76 10.98 -20.58
C TYR A 4 7.54 9.59 -21.14
N VAL A 5 7.11 8.66 -20.27
CA VAL A 5 6.61 7.34 -20.65
C VAL A 5 5.60 6.87 -19.62
N MET A 6 4.46 6.40 -20.08
CA MET A 6 3.44 5.80 -19.23
C MET A 6 2.55 4.86 -20.04
N LEU A 7 2.47 3.60 -19.64
CA LEU A 7 1.62 2.57 -20.28
C LEU A 7 1.77 2.53 -21.81
N GLY A 8 3.01 2.64 -22.30
CA GLY A 8 3.31 2.65 -23.74
C GLY A 8 3.24 4.01 -24.43
N THR A 9 2.48 4.96 -23.90
CA THR A 9 2.46 6.35 -24.35
C THR A 9 3.81 7.00 -24.12
N ARG A 10 4.31 7.72 -25.09
CA ARG A 10 5.65 8.32 -25.12
C ARG A 10 5.59 9.80 -25.43
N GLY A 11 6.47 10.57 -24.85
CA GLY A 11 6.58 12.00 -25.15
C GLY A 11 7.96 12.55 -24.81
N ILE A 12 8.37 13.59 -25.55
CA ILE A 12 9.58 14.34 -25.26
C ILE A 12 9.39 15.82 -25.57
N TRP A 13 9.88 16.66 -24.68
CA TRP A 13 9.94 18.09 -24.87
C TRP A 13 11.40 18.57 -24.87
N GLN A 14 11.76 19.38 -25.84
CA GLN A 14 13.08 20.02 -25.92
C GLN A 14 12.99 21.37 -26.62
N GLN A 15 13.43 22.43 -25.93
CA GLN A 15 13.62 23.78 -26.53
C GLN A 15 12.37 24.26 -27.31
N GLY A 16 11.20 24.19 -26.68
CA GLY A 16 9.94 24.63 -27.28
C GLY A 16 9.31 23.65 -28.26
N TRP A 17 9.93 22.52 -28.57
CA TRP A 17 9.37 21.47 -29.39
C TRP A 17 8.94 20.29 -28.56
N LYS A 18 7.77 19.75 -28.85
CA LYS A 18 7.24 18.54 -28.24
C LYS A 18 6.90 17.51 -29.30
N ALA A 19 7.37 16.29 -29.13
CA ALA A 19 6.88 15.14 -29.90
C ALA A 19 6.27 14.15 -28.92
N ASP A 20 5.10 13.61 -29.25
CA ASP A 20 4.45 12.58 -28.47
C ASP A 20 3.68 11.60 -29.34
N THR A 21 3.27 10.49 -28.70
CA THR A 21 2.42 9.50 -29.33
C THR A 21 1.53 8.87 -28.25
N ILE A 22 0.26 8.70 -28.57
CA ILE A 22 -0.69 7.98 -27.73
C ILE A 22 -0.62 6.52 -28.13
N HIS A 23 -0.32 5.67 -27.14
CA HIS A 23 -0.40 4.23 -27.31
C HIS A 23 -1.72 3.73 -26.74
N VAL A 24 -2.53 3.07 -27.58
CA VAL A 24 -3.80 2.51 -27.15
C VAL A 24 -3.60 1.02 -26.87
N ALA A 25 -3.33 0.71 -25.62
CA ALA A 25 -3.27 -0.68 -25.17
C ALA A 25 -4.65 -1.32 -25.21
N ALA A 26 -4.73 -2.55 -25.69
CA ALA A 26 -5.95 -3.35 -25.66
C ALA A 26 -5.71 -4.63 -24.86
N PRO A 27 -6.63 -5.04 -23.94
CA PRO A 27 -6.47 -6.26 -23.17
C PRO A 27 -6.15 -7.47 -24.04
N GLY A 28 -5.01 -8.13 -23.76
CA GLY A 28 -4.55 -9.29 -24.52
C GLY A 28 -3.85 -8.99 -25.86
N ASN A 29 -3.71 -7.72 -26.23
CA ASN A 29 -2.99 -7.29 -27.44
C ASN A 29 -1.93 -6.25 -27.06
N TRP A 30 -0.77 -6.74 -26.65
CA TRP A 30 0.33 -5.92 -26.13
C TRP A 30 1.48 -5.78 -27.16
N GLY A 31 2.28 -4.73 -27.05
CA GLY A 31 3.57 -4.62 -27.72
C GLY A 31 3.56 -4.14 -29.16
N HIS A 32 2.47 -3.55 -29.67
CA HIS A 32 2.36 -3.05 -31.05
C HIS A 32 2.81 -1.59 -31.21
N PHE A 33 3.89 -1.20 -30.55
CA PHE A 33 4.43 0.16 -30.51
C PHE A 33 4.86 0.73 -31.88
N THR A 34 5.07 -0.14 -32.87
CA THR A 34 5.42 0.28 -34.24
C THR A 34 4.24 0.84 -35.02
N GLU A 35 3.03 0.61 -34.55
CA GLU A 35 1.79 1.13 -35.15
C GLU A 35 1.45 2.54 -34.64
N ASP A 36 2.12 3.00 -33.61
CA ASP A 36 1.86 4.28 -32.98
C ASP A 36 2.26 5.43 -33.89
N VAL A 37 1.37 6.39 -34.03
CA VAL A 37 1.57 7.61 -34.80
C VAL A 37 2.10 8.70 -33.90
N TRP A 38 3.22 9.29 -34.28
CA TRP A 38 3.81 10.41 -33.58
C TRP A 38 3.28 11.74 -34.09
N GLU A 39 3.07 12.66 -33.16
CA GLU A 39 2.70 14.04 -33.41
C GLU A 39 3.83 14.97 -33.02
N LEU A 40 3.88 16.17 -33.63
CA LEU A 40 4.91 17.16 -33.36
C LEU A 40 4.28 18.55 -33.19
N TYR A 41 4.70 19.25 -32.15
CA TYR A 41 4.19 20.58 -31.82
C TYR A 41 5.31 21.55 -31.50
N ASN A 42 5.12 22.83 -31.88
CA ASN A 42 5.96 23.93 -31.39
C ASN A 42 5.21 24.63 -30.25
N THR A 43 5.54 24.32 -29.01
CA THR A 43 4.85 24.82 -27.83
C THR A 43 5.12 26.29 -27.51
N GLU A 44 6.08 26.95 -28.19
CA GLU A 44 6.30 28.40 -28.08
C GLU A 44 5.25 29.18 -28.83
N THR A 45 4.80 28.67 -29.96
CA THR A 45 3.83 29.33 -30.86
C THR A 45 2.43 28.72 -30.72
N ASP A 46 2.32 27.46 -30.31
CA ASP A 46 1.09 26.68 -30.15
C ASP A 46 1.10 25.93 -28.81
N ARG A 47 0.81 26.64 -27.72
CA ARG A 47 0.77 26.05 -26.37
C ARG A 47 -0.35 25.05 -26.15
N SER A 48 -1.39 25.12 -26.98
CA SER A 48 -2.57 24.24 -26.89
C SER A 48 -2.44 22.99 -27.75
N GLU A 49 -1.31 22.84 -28.47
CA GLU A 49 -1.03 21.66 -29.30
C GLU A 49 -2.14 21.37 -30.33
N CYS A 50 -2.67 22.44 -30.94
CA CYS A 50 -3.76 22.34 -31.90
C CYS A 50 -3.31 22.04 -33.34
N HIS A 51 -2.03 22.27 -33.65
CA HIS A 51 -1.49 22.17 -34.99
C HIS A 51 -0.33 21.18 -35.04
N ASN A 52 -0.65 19.94 -35.42
CA ASN A 52 0.34 18.91 -35.64
C ASN A 52 1.26 19.27 -36.82
N LEU A 53 2.56 19.34 -36.58
CA LEU A 53 3.58 19.68 -37.54
C LEU A 53 4.38 18.46 -38.05
N ALA A 54 4.00 17.25 -37.71
CA ALA A 54 4.74 16.02 -38.02
C ALA A 54 5.04 15.88 -39.53
N ASP A 55 4.06 16.15 -40.38
CA ASP A 55 4.22 16.08 -41.85
C ASP A 55 5.03 17.25 -42.42
N LYS A 56 4.99 18.40 -41.75
CA LYS A 56 5.70 19.62 -42.21
C LYS A 56 7.16 19.66 -41.77
N GLU A 57 7.45 19.07 -40.63
CA GLU A 57 8.77 19.08 -39.99
C GLU A 57 9.27 17.65 -39.67
N PRO A 58 9.34 16.75 -40.67
CA PRO A 58 9.65 15.32 -40.44
C PRO A 58 11.08 15.13 -39.89
N VAL A 59 12.00 16.00 -40.24
CA VAL A 59 13.39 15.96 -39.74
C VAL A 59 13.41 16.26 -38.23
N LYS A 60 12.66 17.27 -37.79
CA LYS A 60 12.55 17.65 -36.40
C LYS A 60 11.85 16.57 -35.58
N LEU A 61 10.80 15.99 -36.14
CA LEU A 61 10.12 14.84 -35.51
C LEU A 61 11.09 13.68 -35.28
N ARG A 62 11.86 13.32 -36.30
CA ARG A 62 12.84 12.23 -36.20
C ARG A 62 13.92 12.52 -35.15
N GLU A 63 14.43 13.74 -35.10
CA GLU A 63 15.40 14.18 -34.09
C GLU A 63 14.84 13.92 -32.65
N LEU A 64 13.61 14.33 -32.42
CA LEU A 64 12.97 14.17 -31.11
C LEU A 64 12.66 12.72 -30.78
N GLN A 65 12.24 11.91 -31.75
CA GLN A 65 12.05 10.47 -31.56
C GLN A 65 13.36 9.79 -31.13
N ASP A 66 14.45 10.05 -31.86
CA ASP A 66 15.78 9.48 -31.54
C ASP A 66 16.24 9.94 -30.14
N LYS A 67 15.98 11.21 -29.82
CA LYS A 67 16.29 11.78 -28.50
C LYS A 67 15.47 11.10 -27.40
N TRP A 68 14.19 10.80 -27.65
CA TRP A 68 13.35 10.06 -26.70
C TRP A 68 13.96 8.70 -26.37
N PHE A 69 14.41 7.94 -27.38
CA PHE A 69 15.05 6.63 -27.16
C PHE A 69 16.34 6.74 -26.35
N VAL A 70 17.14 7.78 -26.59
CA VAL A 70 18.38 8.04 -25.81
C VAL A 70 18.03 8.29 -24.33
N GLU A 71 17.07 9.18 -24.05
CA GLU A 71 16.69 9.49 -22.68
C GLU A 71 15.98 8.30 -22.00
N ALA A 72 15.11 7.58 -22.70
CA ALA A 72 14.46 6.39 -22.18
C ALA A 72 15.46 5.29 -21.81
N GLY A 73 16.49 5.09 -22.63
CA GLY A 73 17.58 4.14 -22.31
C GLY A 73 18.39 4.58 -21.08
N LYS A 74 18.67 5.87 -20.95
CA LYS A 74 19.42 6.45 -19.84
C LYS A 74 18.69 6.34 -18.50
N TYR A 75 17.37 6.46 -18.49
CA TYR A 75 16.54 6.49 -17.29
C TYR A 75 15.69 5.22 -17.11
N PHE A 76 16.05 4.11 -17.76
CA PHE A 76 15.37 2.81 -17.65
C PHE A 76 13.89 2.85 -18.06
N GLY A 77 13.53 3.73 -19.00
CA GLY A 77 12.19 3.79 -19.58
C GLY A 77 11.90 2.70 -20.63
N ILE A 78 12.89 1.89 -20.95
CA ILE A 78 12.77 0.71 -21.81
C ILE A 78 13.30 -0.54 -21.08
N PRO A 79 12.71 -1.73 -21.35
CA PRO A 79 11.67 -2.02 -22.34
C PRO A 79 10.33 -1.34 -22.03
N LEU A 80 9.55 -1.03 -23.07
CA LEU A 80 8.22 -0.46 -22.93
C LEU A 80 7.25 -1.46 -22.28
N GLU A 81 6.34 -0.95 -21.46
CA GLU A 81 5.29 -1.70 -20.80
C GLU A 81 3.93 -1.06 -21.13
N ASP A 82 3.05 -1.81 -21.78
CA ASP A 82 1.75 -1.33 -22.23
C ASP A 82 0.56 -2.12 -21.65
N ARG A 83 0.84 -3.05 -20.72
CA ARG A 83 -0.23 -3.73 -20.01
C ARG A 83 -1.05 -2.73 -19.20
N ASP A 84 -2.36 -2.92 -19.19
CA ASP A 84 -3.26 -2.12 -18.36
C ASP A 84 -2.97 -2.33 -16.85
N ALA A 85 -3.48 -1.42 -16.03
CA ALA A 85 -3.24 -1.42 -14.58
C ALA A 85 -3.69 -2.74 -13.91
N VAL A 86 -4.82 -3.33 -14.36
CA VAL A 86 -5.32 -4.60 -13.81
C VAL A 86 -4.32 -5.72 -14.13
N SER A 87 -3.91 -5.84 -15.39
CA SER A 87 -2.95 -6.86 -15.84
C SER A 87 -1.61 -6.74 -15.11
N VAL A 88 -1.11 -5.52 -14.87
CA VAL A 88 0.13 -5.29 -14.10
C VAL A 88 -0.05 -5.70 -12.64
N LEU A 89 -1.17 -5.36 -12.01
CA LEU A 89 -1.44 -5.66 -10.61
C LEU A 89 -1.71 -7.15 -10.37
N THR A 90 -2.31 -7.85 -11.34
CA THR A 90 -2.66 -9.27 -11.23
C THR A 90 -1.54 -10.22 -11.68
N THR A 91 -0.50 -9.71 -12.35
CA THR A 91 0.64 -10.55 -12.75
C THR A 91 1.38 -11.06 -11.52
N PRO A 92 1.50 -12.40 -11.36
CA PRO A 92 2.27 -12.97 -10.27
C PRO A 92 3.72 -12.49 -10.31
N ARG A 93 4.22 -12.03 -9.18
CA ARG A 93 5.63 -11.62 -9.03
C ARG A 93 6.46 -12.76 -8.48
N PRO A 94 7.76 -12.87 -8.85
CA PRO A 94 8.66 -13.80 -8.20
C PRO A 94 8.66 -13.60 -6.69
N GLN A 95 8.47 -14.69 -5.94
CA GLN A 95 8.49 -14.66 -4.48
C GLN A 95 9.88 -15.06 -3.99
N MET A 96 10.46 -14.29 -3.08
CA MET A 96 11.75 -14.58 -2.46
C MET A 96 11.69 -15.78 -1.50
N SER A 97 10.51 -16.09 -1.00
CA SER A 97 10.27 -17.22 -0.11
C SER A 97 8.86 -17.78 -0.32
N PRO A 98 8.62 -19.07 -0.04
CA PRO A 98 7.27 -19.61 -0.11
C PRO A 98 6.33 -18.90 0.87
N PRO A 99 5.03 -18.83 0.57
CA PRO A 99 4.03 -18.31 1.49
C PRO A 99 4.07 -19.07 2.82
N ARG A 100 3.90 -18.34 3.92
CA ARG A 100 3.87 -18.90 5.29
C ARG A 100 2.56 -18.54 5.94
N SER A 101 2.13 -19.34 6.91
CA SER A 101 1.01 -19.00 7.78
C SER A 101 1.41 -18.07 8.93
N ARG A 102 2.71 -18.05 9.27
CA ARG A 102 3.25 -17.26 10.38
C ARG A 102 4.50 -16.49 9.98
N TYR A 103 4.51 -15.20 10.34
CA TYR A 103 5.59 -14.26 10.09
C TYR A 103 6.04 -13.66 11.42
N ILE A 104 7.36 -13.55 11.62
CA ILE A 104 7.95 -12.98 12.84
C ILE A 104 8.71 -11.73 12.45
N TYR A 105 8.42 -10.65 13.14
CA TYR A 105 9.06 -9.35 12.97
C TYR A 105 9.72 -8.91 14.27
N TYR A 106 10.82 -8.20 14.16
CA TYR A 106 11.62 -7.76 15.29
C TYR A 106 11.68 -6.23 15.34
N PRO A 107 11.78 -5.64 16.56
CA PRO A 107 12.01 -4.20 16.72
C PRO A 107 13.39 -3.80 16.19
N ASN A 108 13.62 -2.48 16.04
CA ASN A 108 14.87 -1.88 15.57
C ASN A 108 15.31 -2.32 14.16
N THR A 109 14.37 -2.76 13.34
CA THR A 109 14.58 -3.03 11.92
C THR A 109 14.11 -1.87 11.07
N LEU A 110 14.49 -1.85 9.80
CA LEU A 110 13.91 -0.94 8.82
C LEU A 110 12.45 -1.30 8.57
N GLU A 111 11.68 -0.32 8.11
CA GLU A 111 10.33 -0.53 7.64
C GLU A 111 10.28 -1.62 6.57
N VAL A 112 9.33 -2.53 6.69
CA VAL A 112 9.08 -3.58 5.70
C VAL A 112 8.07 -3.05 4.69
N PRO A 113 8.45 -2.81 3.42
CA PRO A 113 7.53 -2.29 2.43
C PRO A 113 6.27 -3.15 2.29
N GLU A 114 5.11 -2.52 2.12
CA GLU A 114 3.82 -3.24 2.03
C GLU A 114 3.82 -4.34 0.96
N ALA A 115 4.57 -4.16 -0.13
CA ALA A 115 4.65 -5.13 -1.22
C ALA A 115 5.26 -6.49 -0.81
N VAL A 116 6.04 -6.52 0.28
CA VAL A 116 6.72 -7.73 0.80
C VAL A 116 6.31 -8.06 2.24
N ALA A 117 5.59 -7.18 2.91
CA ALA A 117 4.99 -7.45 4.21
C ALA A 117 3.90 -8.52 4.09
N VAL A 118 3.60 -9.18 5.21
CA VAL A 118 2.49 -10.13 5.26
C VAL A 118 1.17 -9.45 4.90
N SER A 119 0.43 -10.04 3.96
CA SER A 119 -0.91 -9.53 3.61
C SER A 119 -1.94 -10.08 4.59
N VAL A 120 -2.61 -9.18 5.31
CA VAL A 120 -3.74 -9.48 6.20
C VAL A 120 -5.09 -9.14 5.58
N ARG A 121 -5.08 -8.65 4.36
CA ARG A 121 -6.27 -8.14 3.65
C ARG A 121 -7.17 -9.28 3.21
N GLY A 122 -8.47 -9.14 3.48
CA GLY A 122 -9.50 -10.08 3.06
C GLY A 122 -9.43 -11.47 3.70
N ARG A 123 -8.72 -11.62 4.82
CA ARG A 123 -8.55 -12.88 5.54
C ARG A 123 -8.56 -12.68 7.05
N SER A 124 -8.77 -13.76 7.79
CA SER A 124 -8.58 -13.78 9.24
C SER A 124 -7.10 -13.73 9.57
N PHE A 125 -6.74 -13.06 10.67
CA PHE A 125 -5.35 -12.96 11.14
C PHE A 125 -5.28 -12.72 12.65
N LYS A 126 -4.08 -12.95 13.20
CA LYS A 126 -3.71 -12.60 14.57
C LYS A 126 -2.40 -11.83 14.55
N ILE A 127 -2.32 -10.81 15.39
CA ILE A 127 -1.09 -10.09 15.67
C ILE A 127 -0.83 -10.23 17.16
N ALA A 128 0.34 -10.72 17.55
CA ALA A 128 0.74 -10.92 18.94
C ALA A 128 2.13 -10.33 19.15
N ALA A 129 2.23 -9.32 20.01
CA ALA A 129 3.47 -8.72 20.46
C ALA A 129 3.90 -9.35 21.79
N GLU A 130 5.05 -9.99 21.82
CA GLU A 130 5.69 -10.45 23.05
C GLU A 130 6.48 -9.30 23.63
N VAL A 131 6.08 -8.85 24.84
CA VAL A 131 6.64 -7.66 25.45
C VAL A 131 6.98 -7.87 26.93
N THR A 132 7.95 -7.13 27.41
CA THR A 132 8.24 -6.99 28.86
C THR A 132 7.97 -5.56 29.27
N ILE A 133 6.95 -5.33 30.08
CA ILE A 133 6.60 -4.00 30.62
C ILE A 133 7.44 -3.74 31.86
N GLU A 134 8.31 -2.76 31.80
CA GLU A 134 9.26 -2.45 32.90
C GLU A 134 8.73 -1.36 33.80
N THR A 135 8.03 -0.37 33.23
CA THR A 135 7.51 0.78 34.01
C THR A 135 5.99 0.90 33.89
N PRO A 136 5.32 1.48 34.93
CA PRO A 136 3.87 1.68 34.91
C PRO A 136 3.38 2.63 33.81
N GLY A 137 4.27 3.44 33.21
CA GLY A 137 3.97 4.38 32.14
C GLY A 137 4.40 3.89 30.77
N ALA A 138 4.54 2.56 30.57
CA ALA A 138 4.87 2.01 29.26
C ALA A 138 3.78 2.36 28.25
N GLU A 139 4.20 2.97 27.14
CA GLU A 139 3.28 3.40 26.07
C GLU A 139 3.99 3.47 24.71
N GLY A 140 3.24 3.61 23.63
CA GLY A 140 3.74 3.70 22.27
C GLY A 140 3.32 2.55 21.38
N VAL A 141 3.79 2.59 20.15
CA VAL A 141 3.40 1.65 19.09
C VAL A 141 4.15 0.33 19.24
N LEU A 142 3.41 -0.79 19.23
CA LEU A 142 3.96 -2.14 19.18
C LEU A 142 4.10 -2.63 17.74
N PHE A 143 3.06 -2.36 16.92
CA PHE A 143 2.95 -2.72 15.52
C PHE A 143 2.17 -1.64 14.79
N ALA A 144 2.64 -1.22 13.62
CA ALA A 144 1.90 -0.36 12.69
C ALA A 144 2.12 -0.83 11.26
N HIS A 145 1.09 -0.76 10.43
CA HIS A 145 1.16 -1.06 9.00
C HIS A 145 0.22 -0.15 8.23
N GLY A 146 0.75 0.57 7.27
CA GLY A 146 0.05 1.59 6.51
C GLY A 146 0.18 2.99 7.11
N HIS A 147 -0.80 3.86 6.88
CA HIS A 147 -0.78 5.27 7.31
C HIS A 147 -2.20 5.85 7.47
N LYS A 148 -2.28 7.20 7.59
CA LYS A 148 -3.53 7.95 7.81
C LYS A 148 -4.62 7.78 6.73
N PHE A 149 -4.27 7.30 5.54
CA PHE A 149 -5.24 7.00 4.46
C PHE A 149 -5.55 5.52 4.31
N GLY A 150 -5.15 4.72 5.25
CA GLY A 150 -5.43 3.30 5.34
C GLY A 150 -4.31 2.56 6.05
N GLY A 151 -4.68 1.81 7.09
CA GLY A 151 -3.72 1.07 7.86
C GLY A 151 -4.30 0.55 9.17
N HIS A 152 -3.46 -0.12 9.95
CA HIS A 152 -3.84 -0.58 11.27
C HIS A 152 -2.65 -0.59 12.23
N ALA A 153 -2.94 -0.43 13.51
CA ALA A 153 -1.91 -0.40 14.53
C ALA A 153 -2.37 -1.02 15.85
N LEU A 154 -1.43 -1.65 16.53
CA LEU A 154 -1.54 -2.15 17.90
C LEU A 154 -0.58 -1.32 18.78
N TYR A 155 -1.05 -0.71 19.84
CA TYR A 155 -0.28 0.19 20.66
C TYR A 155 -0.77 0.22 22.11
N VAL A 156 0.05 0.77 23.01
CA VAL A 156 -0.32 1.01 24.41
C VAL A 156 -0.42 2.52 24.64
N LYS A 157 -1.51 2.95 25.28
CA LYS A 157 -1.73 4.33 25.71
C LYS A 157 -2.54 4.38 26.99
N ASP A 158 -2.16 5.24 27.94
CA ASP A 158 -2.86 5.41 29.23
C ASP A 158 -3.03 4.08 29.98
N GLY A 159 -2.01 3.22 29.93
CA GLY A 159 -2.03 1.88 30.53
C GLY A 159 -2.92 0.85 29.82
N LYS A 160 -3.57 1.21 28.71
CA LYS A 160 -4.49 0.31 27.96
C LYS A 160 -3.86 -0.17 26.66
N LEU A 161 -4.15 -1.44 26.32
CA LEU A 161 -3.92 -1.96 24.99
C LEU A 161 -5.00 -1.42 24.06
N LYS A 162 -4.59 -0.88 22.91
CA LYS A 162 -5.46 -0.36 21.88
C LYS A 162 -5.13 -0.97 20.51
N TYR A 163 -6.16 -1.17 19.72
CA TYR A 163 -6.05 -1.50 18.29
C TYR A 163 -6.91 -0.54 17.50
N VAL A 164 -6.38 -0.02 16.42
CA VAL A 164 -7.09 0.82 15.47
C VAL A 164 -6.97 0.25 14.07
N TYR A 165 -8.08 0.23 13.34
CA TYR A 165 -8.12 0.07 11.90
C TYR A 165 -8.63 1.35 11.26
N ASN A 166 -7.76 2.03 10.52
CA ASN A 166 -8.08 3.23 9.76
C ASN A 166 -8.58 2.81 8.37
N TYR A 167 -9.88 2.96 8.14
CA TYR A 167 -10.51 2.63 6.87
C TYR A 167 -10.40 3.82 5.91
N LEU A 168 -9.42 3.77 5.00
CA LEU A 168 -9.19 4.74 3.92
C LEU A 168 -9.06 6.22 4.37
N GLY A 169 -8.70 6.48 5.63
CA GLY A 169 -8.70 7.84 6.18
C GLY A 169 -10.08 8.43 6.46
N GLU A 170 -11.14 7.66 6.21
CA GLU A 170 -12.52 8.11 6.39
C GLU A 170 -13.07 7.78 7.78
N LYS A 171 -12.64 6.65 8.33
CA LYS A 171 -13.14 6.16 9.60
C LYS A 171 -12.08 5.36 10.35
N GLU A 172 -11.79 5.79 11.57
CA GLU A 172 -11.03 4.98 12.53
C GLU A 172 -11.99 4.09 13.32
N GLN A 173 -11.70 2.79 13.35
CA GLN A 173 -12.42 1.77 14.10
C GLN A 173 -11.49 1.28 15.20
N MET A 174 -11.78 1.67 16.45
CA MET A 174 -10.86 1.52 17.58
C MET A 174 -11.42 0.59 18.65
N ILE A 175 -10.54 -0.23 19.21
CA ILE A 175 -10.81 -1.08 20.36
C ILE A 175 -9.85 -0.68 21.47
N THR A 176 -10.36 -0.57 22.69
CA THR A 176 -9.55 -0.32 23.89
C THR A 176 -9.78 -1.45 24.89
N SER A 177 -8.72 -1.96 25.51
CA SER A 177 -8.82 -3.01 26.51
C SER A 177 -9.60 -2.55 27.74
N SER A 178 -10.41 -3.45 28.29
CA SER A 178 -11.19 -3.21 29.52
C SER A 178 -10.31 -3.19 30.77
N VAL A 179 -9.14 -3.82 30.70
CA VAL A 179 -8.16 -3.90 31.81
C VAL A 179 -6.84 -3.23 31.41
N ASP A 180 -6.02 -2.90 32.40
CA ASP A 180 -4.70 -2.32 32.15
C ASP A 180 -3.70 -3.40 31.70
N VAL A 181 -2.70 -2.97 30.93
CA VAL A 181 -1.56 -3.79 30.54
C VAL A 181 -0.74 -4.13 31.81
N PRO A 182 -0.50 -5.40 32.11
CA PRO A 182 0.20 -5.81 33.33
C PRO A 182 1.70 -5.52 33.22
N LYS A 183 2.33 -5.27 34.37
CA LYS A 183 3.78 -5.20 34.48
C LYS A 183 4.41 -6.59 34.29
N GLY A 184 5.60 -6.64 33.71
CA GLY A 184 6.37 -7.85 33.45
C GLY A 184 6.13 -8.41 32.07
N LYS A 185 6.47 -9.67 31.86
CA LYS A 185 6.36 -10.34 30.58
C LYS A 185 4.91 -10.67 30.27
N CYS A 186 4.43 -10.24 29.10
CA CYS A 186 3.08 -10.55 28.62
C CYS A 186 3.02 -10.57 27.09
N VAL A 187 1.93 -11.09 26.56
CA VAL A 187 1.58 -11.09 25.15
C VAL A 187 0.39 -10.16 24.95
N LEU A 188 0.55 -9.16 24.09
CA LEU A 188 -0.46 -8.18 23.74
C LEU A 188 -0.89 -8.42 22.30
N GLY A 189 -2.18 -8.72 22.07
CA GLY A 189 -2.59 -9.19 20.76
C GLY A 189 -3.96 -8.72 20.31
N VAL A 190 -4.17 -8.84 19.00
CA VAL A 190 -5.47 -8.69 18.33
C VAL A 190 -5.70 -9.86 17.40
N GLU A 191 -6.91 -10.38 17.38
CA GLU A 191 -7.41 -11.37 16.42
C GLU A 191 -8.52 -10.73 15.61
N PHE A 192 -8.45 -10.85 14.30
CA PHE A 192 -9.56 -10.54 13.39
C PHE A 192 -10.07 -11.81 12.76
N VAL A 193 -11.36 -12.05 12.90
CA VAL A 193 -12.07 -13.17 12.28
C VAL A 193 -12.96 -12.62 11.18
N LYS A 194 -12.60 -12.92 9.93
CA LYS A 194 -13.40 -12.56 8.75
C LYS A 194 -14.71 -13.34 8.74
N GLU A 195 -15.80 -12.65 8.50
CA GLU A 195 -17.15 -13.24 8.40
C GLU A 195 -17.66 -13.24 6.96
N LYS A 196 -17.51 -12.11 6.25
CA LYS A 196 -18.03 -11.98 4.88
C LYS A 196 -17.29 -10.93 4.07
N PHE A 197 -17.41 -11.04 2.76
CA PHE A 197 -17.08 -9.97 1.83
C PHE A 197 -18.32 -9.11 1.52
N GLN A 198 -18.10 -7.83 1.23
CA GLN A 198 -19.18 -6.91 0.94
C GLN A 198 -18.75 -5.91 -0.15
N ALA A 199 -19.65 -5.64 -1.10
CA ALA A 199 -19.51 -4.55 -2.05
C ALA A 199 -20.17 -3.29 -1.46
N ILE A 200 -19.45 -2.17 -1.50
CA ILE A 200 -19.96 -0.85 -1.11
C ILE A 200 -19.78 0.14 -2.24
N ARG A 201 -20.51 1.27 -2.19
CA ARG A 201 -20.44 2.36 -3.18
C ARG A 201 -20.71 1.89 -4.61
N ASN A 202 -21.65 0.96 -4.77
CA ASN A 202 -22.01 0.37 -6.06
C ASN A 202 -20.84 -0.33 -6.79
N ALA A 203 -19.82 -0.77 -6.05
CA ALA A 203 -18.73 -1.54 -6.63
C ALA A 203 -19.26 -2.81 -7.30
N PRO A 204 -18.77 -3.16 -8.50
CA PRO A 204 -19.23 -4.35 -9.22
C PRO A 204 -18.79 -5.67 -8.56
N VAL A 205 -17.79 -5.59 -7.68
CA VAL A 205 -17.25 -6.72 -6.91
C VAL A 205 -17.08 -6.31 -5.45
N PRO A 206 -16.98 -7.27 -4.51
CA PRO A 206 -16.65 -6.94 -3.13
C PRO A 206 -15.35 -6.14 -3.02
N ASN A 207 -15.39 -5.03 -2.28
CA ASN A 207 -14.23 -4.14 -2.06
C ASN A 207 -13.90 -3.94 -0.58
N GLN A 208 -14.63 -4.62 0.32
CA GLN A 208 -14.29 -4.73 1.74
C GLN A 208 -14.65 -6.10 2.30
N CYS A 209 -14.04 -6.45 3.43
CA CYS A 209 -14.50 -7.56 4.25
C CYS A 209 -14.98 -7.05 5.62
N ILE A 210 -15.94 -7.76 6.18
CA ILE A 210 -16.52 -7.51 7.50
C ILE A 210 -16.16 -8.67 8.40
N GLY A 211 -15.89 -8.38 9.66
CA GLY A 211 -15.59 -9.38 10.66
C GLY A 211 -15.61 -8.83 12.08
N THR A 212 -15.13 -9.65 13.00
CA THR A 212 -15.01 -9.29 14.42
C THR A 212 -13.53 -9.20 14.79
N ALA A 213 -13.11 -8.09 15.40
CA ALA A 213 -11.78 -7.93 15.97
C ALA A 213 -11.85 -8.05 17.51
N THR A 214 -10.92 -8.81 18.09
CA THR A 214 -10.86 -9.09 19.54
C THR A 214 -9.47 -8.79 20.06
N LEU A 215 -9.37 -8.01 21.16
CA LEU A 215 -8.11 -7.77 21.87
C LEU A 215 -7.87 -8.84 22.93
N TYR A 216 -6.61 -9.23 23.06
CA TYR A 216 -6.12 -10.16 24.09
C TYR A 216 -4.94 -9.61 24.86
N ILE A 217 -4.92 -9.84 26.16
CA ILE A 217 -3.74 -9.74 27.01
C ILE A 217 -3.47 -11.14 27.56
N ASN A 218 -2.37 -11.74 27.14
CA ASN A 218 -2.12 -13.18 27.27
C ASN A 218 -3.30 -13.95 26.64
N ASP A 219 -3.91 -14.87 27.36
CA ASP A 219 -5.06 -15.67 26.88
C ASP A 219 -6.42 -15.05 27.22
N GLN A 220 -6.42 -13.86 27.86
CA GLN A 220 -7.63 -13.20 28.29
C GLN A 220 -8.17 -12.25 27.22
N LYS A 221 -9.42 -12.43 26.79
CA LYS A 221 -10.15 -11.47 25.97
C LYS A 221 -10.43 -10.20 26.77
N VAL A 222 -10.00 -9.04 26.26
CA VAL A 222 -10.07 -7.75 26.97
C VAL A 222 -10.78 -6.64 26.16
N GLY A 223 -11.24 -6.94 24.97
CA GLY A 223 -11.98 -6.00 24.12
C GLY A 223 -12.49 -6.66 22.85
N GLU A 224 -13.52 -6.09 22.24
CA GLU A 224 -14.11 -6.60 21.00
C GLU A 224 -14.73 -5.46 20.19
N TYR A 225 -14.64 -5.56 18.87
CA TYR A 225 -15.37 -4.71 17.91
C TYR A 225 -16.01 -5.60 16.86
N LYS A 226 -17.33 -5.63 16.84
CA LYS A 226 -18.12 -6.38 15.85
C LYS A 226 -18.38 -5.54 14.62
N ASP A 227 -18.54 -6.21 13.48
CA ASP A 227 -18.77 -5.57 12.18
C ASP A 227 -17.68 -4.56 11.79
N ILE A 228 -16.42 -4.83 12.20
CA ILE A 228 -15.28 -4.03 11.74
C ILE A 228 -15.10 -4.22 10.23
N ALA A 229 -15.05 -3.12 9.49
CA ALA A 229 -14.85 -3.15 8.06
C ALA A 229 -13.36 -2.99 7.72
N MET A 230 -12.84 -3.87 6.88
CA MET A 230 -11.46 -3.82 6.39
C MET A 230 -11.43 -3.77 4.87
N GLN A 231 -10.59 -2.91 4.31
CA GLN A 231 -10.40 -2.79 2.87
C GLN A 231 -9.66 -4.00 2.29
N LEU A 232 -9.92 -4.33 1.03
CA LEU A 232 -9.23 -5.42 0.33
C LEU A 232 -7.99 -4.95 -0.43
N GLY A 233 -7.93 -3.67 -0.81
CA GLY A 233 -6.79 -3.10 -1.50
C GLY A 233 -5.63 -2.77 -0.57
N LYS A 234 -4.50 -2.36 -1.14
CA LYS A 234 -3.31 -1.93 -0.39
C LYS A 234 -3.65 -0.79 0.57
N PHE A 235 -2.91 -0.73 1.69
CA PHE A 235 -3.11 0.34 2.68
C PHE A 235 -2.69 1.69 2.12
N ALA A 236 -1.57 1.74 1.38
CA ALA A 236 -1.07 2.96 0.80
C ALA A 236 -0.58 2.77 -0.63
N LEU A 237 -0.93 3.69 -1.53
CA LEU A 237 -0.33 3.76 -2.86
C LEU A 237 1.15 4.19 -2.78
N CYS A 238 1.52 4.96 -1.75
CA CYS A 238 2.87 5.47 -1.53
C CYS A 238 3.82 4.46 -0.88
N GLY A 239 3.33 3.26 -0.50
CA GLY A 239 4.18 2.17 -0.05
C GLY A 239 4.65 2.27 1.40
N GLU A 240 3.96 3.03 2.26
CA GLU A 240 4.24 2.96 3.70
C GLU A 240 3.99 1.55 4.21
N GLY A 241 4.99 0.99 4.86
CA GLY A 241 5.07 -0.41 5.17
C GLY A 241 4.71 -0.74 6.61
N LEU A 242 5.26 -1.86 7.04
CA LEU A 242 5.07 -2.40 8.38
C LEU A 242 6.25 -2.03 9.27
N ASN A 243 5.96 -1.49 10.45
CA ASN A 243 6.93 -1.09 11.47
C ASN A 243 6.67 -1.81 12.79
N ILE A 244 7.72 -2.11 13.54
CA ILE A 244 7.66 -2.70 14.88
C ILE A 244 8.29 -1.75 15.89
N GLY A 245 7.56 -1.52 16.98
CA GLY A 245 8.01 -0.67 18.07
C GLY A 245 7.95 0.83 17.78
N ARG A 246 7.38 1.21 16.66
CA ARG A 246 7.17 2.61 16.23
C ARG A 246 6.18 2.65 15.08
N ASP A 247 5.73 3.84 14.71
CA ASP A 247 5.11 4.10 13.41
C ASP A 247 6.07 4.86 12.49
N GLY A 248 5.75 4.92 11.20
CA GLY A 248 6.56 5.61 10.18
C GLY A 248 6.40 7.14 10.20
N SER A 249 6.58 7.74 9.03
CA SER A 249 6.49 9.20 8.86
C SER A 249 5.07 9.75 8.85
N ALA A 250 4.08 8.91 8.51
CA ALA A 250 2.66 9.25 8.55
C ALA A 250 1.92 8.25 9.43
N ASN A 251 1.37 8.76 10.51
CA ASN A 251 0.71 7.95 11.54
C ASN A 251 -0.58 7.29 11.03
N VAL A 252 -0.86 6.07 11.47
CA VAL A 252 -2.14 5.39 11.22
C VAL A 252 -3.29 6.09 11.94
N THR A 253 -3.05 6.65 13.12
CA THR A 253 -4.03 7.37 13.95
C THR A 253 -3.41 8.54 14.67
N ASN A 254 -4.23 9.58 14.95
CA ASN A 254 -3.83 10.69 15.80
C ASN A 254 -3.95 10.38 17.31
N ASP A 255 -4.42 9.18 17.68
CA ASP A 255 -4.54 8.77 19.09
C ASP A 255 -3.23 8.27 19.70
N TYR A 256 -2.14 8.18 18.96
CA TYR A 256 -0.85 7.73 19.52
C TYR A 256 -0.37 8.62 20.67
N PRO A 257 0.30 8.03 21.70
CA PRO A 257 0.96 8.82 22.72
C PRO A 257 2.30 9.37 22.23
N GLY A 258 2.71 10.53 22.75
CA GLY A 258 4.01 11.12 22.48
C GLY A 258 4.17 11.69 21.07
N ASP A 259 5.42 11.92 20.72
CA ASP A 259 5.82 12.50 19.43
C ASP A 259 6.31 11.43 18.45
N MET A 260 6.30 11.78 17.16
CA MET A 260 6.85 10.95 16.08
C MET A 260 8.31 10.53 16.42
N PRO A 261 8.68 9.27 16.24
CA PRO A 261 7.94 8.17 15.57
C PRO A 261 7.04 7.34 16.49
N TRP A 262 6.52 7.86 17.56
CA TRP A 262 5.62 7.21 18.54
C TRP A 262 6.18 5.88 19.09
N ALA A 263 7.47 5.89 19.33
CA ALA A 263 8.21 4.72 19.75
C ALA A 263 7.66 4.14 21.06
N PHE A 264 7.64 2.80 21.13
CA PHE A 264 7.30 2.13 22.37
C PHE A 264 8.38 2.39 23.42
N ILE A 265 7.98 2.91 24.57
CA ILE A 265 8.83 3.24 25.72
C ILE A 265 8.33 2.57 26.99
N GLY A 266 9.21 2.46 27.99
CA GLY A 266 8.87 1.88 29.30
C GLY A 266 8.83 0.36 29.33
N GLY A 267 9.37 -0.29 28.30
CA GLY A 267 9.49 -1.74 28.21
C GLY A 267 10.27 -2.17 26.98
N VAL A 268 10.31 -3.48 26.73
CA VAL A 268 11.00 -4.11 25.61
C VAL A 268 10.02 -4.93 24.79
N ILE A 269 10.06 -4.79 23.47
CA ILE A 269 9.39 -5.70 22.54
C ILE A 269 10.40 -6.78 22.15
N GLU A 270 10.11 -8.04 22.41
CA GLU A 270 10.96 -9.16 22.02
C GLU A 270 10.75 -9.51 20.54
N GLN A 271 9.50 -9.66 20.14
CA GLN A 271 9.08 -9.92 18.76
C GLN A 271 7.59 -9.64 18.58
N VAL A 272 7.18 -9.49 17.31
CA VAL A 272 5.78 -9.44 16.93
C VAL A 272 5.50 -10.55 15.92
N ILE A 273 4.52 -11.38 16.21
CA ILE A 273 4.10 -12.49 15.38
C ILE A 273 2.82 -12.09 14.66
N VAL A 274 2.80 -12.22 13.33
CA VAL A 274 1.59 -12.12 12.53
C VAL A 274 1.26 -13.52 12.01
N ASP A 275 0.17 -14.08 12.52
CA ASP A 275 -0.37 -15.37 12.10
C ASP A 275 -1.54 -15.12 11.17
N VAL A 276 -1.51 -15.69 9.98
CA VAL A 276 -2.56 -15.58 8.97
C VAL A 276 -3.22 -16.94 8.81
N SER A 277 -4.55 -16.95 8.71
CA SER A 277 -5.30 -18.19 8.55
C SER A 277 -4.81 -19.01 7.36
N ASP A 278 -5.02 -20.33 7.39
CA ASP A 278 -4.57 -21.28 6.37
C ASP A 278 -5.20 -21.05 4.97
N GLU A 279 -6.17 -20.16 4.85
CA GLU A 279 -6.72 -19.74 3.57
C GLU A 279 -5.78 -18.68 2.94
N PRO A 280 -4.95 -19.01 1.97
CA PRO A 280 -4.13 -18.02 1.30
C PRO A 280 -5.02 -17.06 0.52
N TYR A 281 -5.01 -15.78 0.88
CA TYR A 281 -5.59 -14.76 0.03
C TYR A 281 -4.65 -14.51 -1.15
N GLN A 282 -5.05 -14.94 -2.33
CA GLN A 282 -4.32 -14.76 -3.59
C GLN A 282 -5.23 -14.30 -4.72
N ASN A 283 -6.33 -13.61 -4.41
CA ASN A 283 -7.17 -13.05 -5.44
C ASN A 283 -6.65 -11.67 -5.84
N LEU A 284 -5.59 -11.64 -6.64
CA LEU A 284 -4.97 -10.42 -7.16
C LEU A 284 -5.95 -9.59 -7.99
N GLU A 285 -6.90 -10.22 -8.68
CA GLU A 285 -7.94 -9.53 -9.45
C GLU A 285 -8.89 -8.76 -8.51
N LEU A 286 -9.35 -9.38 -7.42
CA LEU A 286 -10.18 -8.71 -6.42
C LEU A 286 -9.41 -7.55 -5.75
N GLU A 287 -8.13 -7.73 -5.47
CA GLU A 287 -7.28 -6.69 -4.91
C GLU A 287 -7.15 -5.49 -5.88
N ALA A 288 -6.88 -5.77 -7.15
CA ALA A 288 -6.78 -4.75 -8.19
C ALA A 288 -8.10 -3.97 -8.35
N MET A 289 -9.22 -4.68 -8.42
CA MET A 289 -10.54 -4.06 -8.51
C MET A 289 -10.89 -3.23 -7.28
N ALA A 290 -10.50 -3.67 -6.08
CA ALA A 290 -10.68 -2.90 -4.86
C ALA A 290 -9.83 -1.61 -4.84
N VAL A 291 -8.63 -1.62 -5.41
CA VAL A 291 -7.79 -0.43 -5.58
C VAL A 291 -8.45 0.55 -6.55
N LEU A 292 -8.89 0.07 -7.72
CA LEU A 292 -9.52 0.90 -8.76
C LEU A 292 -10.87 1.49 -8.32
N SER A 293 -11.59 0.83 -7.42
CA SER A 293 -12.87 1.33 -6.89
C SER A 293 -12.75 2.46 -5.85
N ARG A 294 -11.52 2.89 -5.53
CA ARG A 294 -11.26 4.03 -4.61
C ARG A 294 -11.33 5.40 -5.31
N GLU A 295 -11.16 5.42 -6.62
CA GLU A 295 -11.26 6.62 -7.45
C GLU A 295 -12.73 6.88 -7.86
#